data_19743e45e624b97d82dda3247baac596
#
_entry.id   19743e45e624b97d82dda3247baac596
#
_cell.length_a   1.000
_cell.length_b   1.000
_cell.length_c   1.000
_cell.angle_alpha   90.00
_cell.angle_beta   90.00
_cell.angle_gamma   90.00
#
_symmetry.space_group_name_H-M   'P 1'
#
loop_
_entity.id
_entity.type
_entity.pdbx_description
1 polymer ?
#
loop_
_entity_poly.entity_id
_entity_poly.type
_entity_poly.pdbx_seq_one_letter_code
_entity_poly.pdbx_strand_id
1 'polypeptide(L)'
;MDWISTPVRKARDIRQVFLGKLIVARRYGQDQALDLIQKQRLVCQGWYNHLVSDLPAVKTQVMDDLIVHSYRLYRDRTTLHWLDYLEGQINRNSEEGELSLEE
;
A
#
# COMPACT_ATOMS: atom_id res chain seq x y z
N MET A 1 -11.23 12.57 -11.77
CA MET A 1 -9.85 12.10 -11.52
C MET A 1 -9.49 12.02 -10.05
N ASP A 2 -10.23 12.74 -9.20
CA ASP A 2 -9.94 12.72 -7.77
C ASP A 2 -10.05 11.32 -7.16
N TRP A 3 -11.04 10.53 -7.60
CA TRP A 3 -11.19 9.18 -7.10
C TRP A 3 -9.95 8.31 -7.36
N ILE A 4 -9.39 8.42 -8.57
CA ILE A 4 -8.22 7.61 -8.96
C ILE A 4 -6.97 8.03 -8.18
N SER A 5 -6.83 9.32 -7.89
CA SER A 5 -5.64 9.85 -7.23
C SER A 5 -5.73 9.85 -5.71
N THR A 6 -6.89 9.46 -5.16
CA THR A 6 -7.12 9.47 -3.72
C THR A 6 -6.78 8.10 -3.11
N PRO A 7 -5.87 8.03 -2.13
CA PRO A 7 -5.57 6.76 -1.47
C PRO A 7 -6.74 6.27 -0.63
N VAL A 8 -6.81 4.96 -0.40
CA VAL A 8 -7.81 4.41 0.49
C VAL A 8 -7.42 4.67 1.93
N ARG A 9 -8.42 4.88 2.79
CA ARG A 9 -8.23 5.23 4.19
C ARG A 9 -8.41 4.07 5.15
N LYS A 10 -8.95 2.96 4.68
CA LYS A 10 -9.17 1.77 5.49
C LYS A 10 -8.37 0.62 4.92
N ALA A 11 -7.71 -0.13 5.80
CA ALA A 11 -6.84 -1.22 5.38
C ALA A 11 -7.57 -2.28 4.55
N ARG A 12 -8.82 -2.57 4.87
CA ARG A 12 -9.62 -3.54 4.13
C ARG A 12 -9.83 -3.12 2.67
N ASP A 13 -9.79 -1.82 2.40
CA ASP A 13 -10.02 -1.28 1.06
C ASP A 13 -8.81 -1.42 0.15
N ILE A 14 -7.65 -1.78 0.71
CA ILE A 14 -6.46 -2.04 -0.11
C ILE A 14 -6.78 -3.10 -1.15
N ARG A 15 -7.41 -4.20 -0.73
CA ARG A 15 -7.71 -5.29 -1.65
C ARG A 15 -8.88 -4.97 -2.57
N GLN A 16 -9.94 -4.38 -2.03
CA GLN A 16 -11.19 -4.21 -2.78
C GLN A 16 -11.23 -2.96 -3.64
N VAL A 17 -10.59 -1.89 -3.20
CA VAL A 17 -10.69 -0.59 -3.86
C VAL A 17 -9.36 -0.16 -4.46
N PHE A 18 -8.27 -0.24 -3.68
CA PHE A 18 -6.97 0.25 -4.14
C PHE A 18 -6.48 -0.48 -5.37
N LEU A 19 -6.64 -1.80 -5.42
CA LEU A 19 -6.20 -2.58 -6.58
C LEU A 19 -6.88 -2.08 -7.85
N GLY A 20 -8.19 -1.85 -7.78
CA GLY A 20 -8.94 -1.32 -8.92
C GLY A 20 -8.48 0.07 -9.32
N LYS A 21 -8.27 0.94 -8.34
CA LYS A 21 -7.78 2.29 -8.62
C LYS A 21 -6.41 2.26 -9.28
N LEU A 22 -5.52 1.40 -8.82
CA LEU A 22 -4.17 1.32 -9.36
C LEU A 22 -4.18 0.84 -10.80
N ILE A 23 -5.00 -0.17 -11.10
CA ILE A 23 -5.12 -0.69 -12.46
C ILE A 23 -5.61 0.39 -13.39
N VAL A 24 -6.63 1.16 -12.97
CA VAL A 24 -7.15 2.27 -13.77
C VAL A 24 -6.13 3.39 -13.90
N ALA A 25 -5.47 3.76 -12.81
CA ALA A 25 -4.45 4.82 -12.82
C ALA A 25 -3.33 4.48 -13.81
N ARG A 26 -2.93 3.22 -13.85
CA ARG A 26 -1.87 2.77 -14.74
C ARG A 26 -2.23 2.96 -16.21
N ARG A 27 -3.51 2.88 -16.54
CA ARG A 27 -3.99 3.13 -17.92
C ARG A 27 -3.88 4.59 -18.32
N TYR A 28 -3.94 5.51 -17.34
CA TYR A 28 -3.74 6.93 -17.61
C TYR A 28 -2.27 7.30 -17.74
N GLY A 29 -1.40 6.49 -17.17
CA GLY A 29 0.03 6.72 -17.28
C GLY A 29 0.77 6.21 -16.07
N GLN A 30 2.07 5.98 -16.26
CA GLN A 30 2.94 5.52 -15.21
C GLN A 30 3.01 6.51 -14.05
N ASP A 31 3.08 7.81 -14.37
CA ASP A 31 3.16 8.85 -13.34
C ASP A 31 1.93 8.82 -12.43
N GLN A 32 0.75 8.55 -12.99
CA GLN A 32 -0.47 8.44 -12.21
C GLN A 32 -0.41 7.26 -11.25
N ALA A 33 0.09 6.12 -11.72
CA ALA A 33 0.21 4.93 -10.89
C ALA A 33 1.22 5.15 -9.77
N LEU A 34 2.37 5.74 -10.07
CA LEU A 34 3.39 6.00 -9.07
C LEU A 34 2.91 7.02 -8.03
N ASP A 35 2.19 8.04 -8.48
CA ASP A 35 1.63 9.04 -7.57
C ASP A 35 0.66 8.39 -6.57
N LEU A 36 -0.22 7.52 -7.06
CA LEU A 36 -1.17 6.81 -6.21
C LEU A 36 -0.45 5.90 -5.21
N ILE A 37 0.57 5.18 -5.66
CA ILE A 37 1.36 4.32 -4.78
C ILE A 37 2.03 5.12 -3.67
N GLN A 38 2.63 6.27 -4.01
CA GLN A 38 3.29 7.10 -3.03
C GLN A 38 2.32 7.66 -1.99
N LYS A 39 1.15 8.11 -2.44
CA LYS A 39 0.11 8.59 -1.54
C LYS A 39 -0.40 7.48 -0.63
N GLN A 40 -0.61 6.30 -1.18
CA GLN A 40 -1.08 5.16 -0.41
C GLN A 40 -0.02 4.72 0.61
N ARG A 41 1.26 4.77 0.24
CA ARG A 41 2.34 4.46 1.16
C ARG A 41 2.32 5.38 2.38
N LEU A 42 2.11 6.67 2.18
CA LEU A 42 2.06 7.62 3.29
C LEU A 42 0.93 7.29 4.25
N VAL A 43 -0.24 6.94 3.73
CA VAL A 43 -1.37 6.55 4.56
C VAL A 43 -1.05 5.27 5.34
N CYS A 44 -0.52 4.27 4.66
CA CYS A 44 -0.18 2.99 5.29
C CYS A 44 0.93 3.15 6.33
N GLN A 45 1.92 4.00 6.05
CA GLN A 45 2.98 4.28 7.01
C GLN A 45 2.42 4.90 8.28
N GLY A 46 1.44 5.78 8.15
CA GLY A 46 0.75 6.36 9.28
C GLY A 46 0.04 5.30 10.12
N TRP A 47 -0.65 4.37 9.47
CA TRP A 47 -1.31 3.27 10.18
C TRP A 47 -0.30 2.42 10.94
N TYR A 48 0.80 2.06 10.29
CA TYR A 48 1.84 1.23 10.89
C TYR A 48 2.48 1.94 12.07
N ASN A 49 2.83 3.22 11.91
CA ASN A 49 3.45 4.00 12.98
C ASN A 49 2.54 4.11 14.19
N HIS A 50 1.25 4.29 13.97
CA HIS A 50 0.26 4.35 15.04
C HIS A 50 0.22 3.03 15.82
N LEU A 51 0.21 1.89 15.10
CA LEU A 51 0.18 0.58 15.73
C LEU A 51 1.46 0.31 16.54
N VAL A 52 2.61 0.72 16.01
CA VAL A 52 3.88 0.56 16.70
C VAL A 52 3.90 1.38 18.00
N SER A 53 3.37 2.60 17.96
CA SER A 53 3.33 3.45 19.15
C SER A 53 2.40 2.91 20.22
N ASP A 54 1.40 2.11 19.86
CA ASP A 54 0.48 1.49 20.81
C ASP A 54 1.03 0.18 21.40
N LEU A 55 2.14 -0.32 20.89
CA LEU A 55 2.68 -1.62 21.28
C LEU A 55 2.92 -1.78 22.79
N PRO A 56 3.48 -0.79 23.50
CA PRO A 56 3.69 -0.92 24.94
C PRO A 56 2.39 -1.15 25.73
N ALA A 57 1.31 -0.49 25.33
CA ALA A 57 0.01 -0.66 25.99
C ALA A 57 -0.55 -2.06 25.72
N VAL A 58 -0.41 -2.56 24.51
CA VAL A 58 -0.91 -3.87 24.11
C VAL A 58 -0.21 -4.99 24.88
N LYS A 59 1.08 -4.84 25.17
CA LYS A 59 1.85 -5.87 25.89
C LYS A 59 1.32 -6.18 27.28
N THR A 60 0.58 -5.27 27.88
CA THR A 60 0.00 -5.47 29.20
C THR A 60 -1.43 -5.95 29.14
N GLN A 61 -1.96 -6.23 27.96
CA GLN A 61 -3.34 -6.58 27.73
C GLN A 61 -3.54 -8.09 27.58
N VAL A 62 -4.81 -8.49 27.50
CA VAL A 62 -5.14 -9.90 27.30
C VAL A 62 -4.69 -10.39 25.93
N MET A 63 -4.54 -11.71 25.82
CA MET A 63 -4.05 -12.36 24.62
C MET A 63 -4.88 -11.99 23.38
N ASP A 64 -6.20 -11.85 23.52
CA ASP A 64 -7.07 -11.53 22.39
C ASP A 64 -6.69 -10.20 21.74
N ASP A 65 -6.37 -9.20 22.56
CA ASP A 65 -5.94 -7.89 22.04
C ASP A 65 -4.61 -8.01 21.31
N LEU A 66 -3.71 -8.84 21.87
CA LEU A 66 -2.41 -9.06 21.23
C LEU A 66 -2.57 -9.73 19.85
N ILE A 67 -3.47 -10.71 19.76
CA ILE A 67 -3.73 -11.40 18.49
C ILE A 67 -4.20 -10.40 17.43
N VAL A 68 -5.18 -9.57 17.77
CA VAL A 68 -5.72 -8.59 16.81
C VAL A 68 -4.67 -7.55 16.45
N HIS A 69 -3.98 -7.02 17.45
CA HIS A 69 -2.97 -5.98 17.24
C HIS A 69 -1.82 -6.48 16.36
N SER A 70 -1.31 -7.67 16.66
CA SER A 70 -0.21 -8.24 15.91
C SER A 70 -0.61 -8.52 14.45
N TYR A 71 -1.85 -8.99 14.23
CA TYR A 71 -2.34 -9.19 12.87
C TYR A 71 -2.32 -7.88 12.09
N ARG A 72 -2.82 -6.80 12.68
CA ARG A 72 -2.85 -5.50 12.02
C ARG A 72 -1.45 -4.98 11.74
N LEU A 73 -0.54 -5.18 12.67
CA LEU A 73 0.85 -4.75 12.52
C LEU A 73 1.52 -5.45 11.34
N TYR A 74 1.40 -6.77 11.29
CA TYR A 74 2.00 -7.55 10.20
C TYR A 74 1.32 -7.27 8.88
N ARG A 75 0.00 -7.09 8.88
CA ARG A 75 -0.75 -6.73 7.67
C ARG A 75 -0.24 -5.42 7.07
N ASP A 76 -0.11 -4.39 7.90
CA ASP A 76 0.31 -3.07 7.43
C ASP A 76 1.76 -3.08 6.97
N ARG A 77 2.61 -3.82 7.67
CA ARG A 77 4.00 -3.99 7.28
C ARG A 77 4.11 -4.68 5.91
N THR A 78 3.34 -5.73 5.71
CA THR A 78 3.31 -6.45 4.44
C THR A 78 2.80 -5.55 3.32
N THR A 79 1.77 -4.75 3.60
CA THR A 79 1.23 -3.81 2.61
C THR A 79 2.30 -2.80 2.19
N LEU A 80 3.07 -2.26 3.14
CA LEU A 80 4.15 -1.34 2.82
C LEU A 80 5.22 -1.98 1.94
N HIS A 81 5.61 -3.21 2.26
CA HIS A 81 6.58 -3.96 1.45
C HIS A 81 6.05 -4.19 0.04
N TRP A 82 4.77 -4.51 -0.08
CA TRP A 82 4.15 -4.73 -1.38
C TRP A 82 4.12 -3.44 -2.21
N LEU A 83 3.80 -2.30 -1.58
CA LEU A 83 3.81 -1.02 -2.27
C LEU A 83 5.21 -0.67 -2.78
N ASP A 84 6.25 -0.95 -1.99
CA ASP A 84 7.63 -0.75 -2.41
C ASP A 84 7.98 -1.64 -3.60
N TYR A 85 7.54 -2.89 -3.56
CA TYR A 85 7.74 -3.83 -4.65
C TYR A 85 7.07 -3.34 -5.93
N LEU A 86 5.81 -2.89 -5.83
CA LEU A 86 5.08 -2.37 -6.98
C LEU A 86 5.76 -1.15 -7.59
N GLU A 87 6.20 -0.23 -6.74
CA GLU A 87 6.88 0.96 -7.23
C GLU A 87 8.12 0.59 -8.04
N GLY A 88 8.90 -0.36 -7.53
CA GLY A 88 10.08 -0.86 -8.24
C GLY A 88 9.73 -1.51 -9.57
N GLN A 89 8.66 -2.29 -9.60
CA GLN A 89 8.24 -2.96 -10.83
C GLN A 89 7.72 -1.98 -11.88
N ILE A 90 6.95 -0.98 -11.46
CA ILE A 90 6.43 0.02 -12.39
C ILE A 90 7.57 0.86 -12.96
N ASN A 91 8.54 1.25 -12.14
CA ASN A 91 9.71 1.98 -12.60
C ASN A 91 10.55 1.14 -13.58
N ARG A 92 10.72 -0.15 -13.28
CA ARG A 92 11.47 -1.05 -14.14
C ARG A 92 10.78 -1.24 -15.48
N ASN A 93 9.47 -1.41 -15.48
CA ASN A 93 8.70 -1.54 -16.71
C ASN A 93 8.83 -0.32 -17.59
N SER A 94 8.91 0.87 -17.01
CA SER A 94 9.11 2.08 -17.78
C SER A 94 10.46 2.08 -18.50
N GLU A 95 11.51 1.63 -17.83
CA GLU A 95 12.85 1.57 -18.39
C GLU A 95 12.98 0.48 -19.43
N GLU A 96 12.31 -0.66 -19.23
CA GLU A 96 12.39 -1.84 -20.08
C GLU A 96 11.18 -1.99 -21.00
N GLY A 97 10.21 -1.08 -20.90
CA GLY A 97 8.95 -1.20 -21.62
C GLY A 97 9.10 -1.34 -23.12
N GLU A 98 10.04 -0.62 -23.71
CA GLU A 98 10.28 -0.70 -25.14
C GLU A 98 10.84 -2.06 -25.55
N LEU A 99 11.71 -2.62 -24.71
CA LEU A 99 12.26 -3.95 -24.95
C LEU A 99 11.20 -5.03 -24.83
N SER A 100 10.32 -4.88 -23.85
CA SER A 100 9.22 -5.83 -23.65
C SER A 100 8.24 -5.84 -24.80
N LEU A 101 8.01 -4.69 -25.42
CA LEU A 101 7.08 -4.59 -26.54
C LEU A 101 7.59 -5.30 -27.79
N GLU A 102 8.87 -5.52 -27.88
CA GLU A 102 9.47 -6.21 -29.02
C GLU A 102 9.33 -7.73 -28.93
N GLU A 103 9.02 -8.22 -27.77
CA GLU A 103 8.79 -9.65 -27.58
C GLU A 103 7.41 -10.06 -28.04
#